data_29d2635491b94fab12c1454c7d48f747
#
_entry.id   29d2635491b94fab12c1454c7d48f747
#
_cell.length_a   1.000
_cell.length_b   1.000
_cell.length_c   1.000
_cell.angle_alpha   90.00
_cell.angle_beta   90.00
_cell.angle_gamma   90.00
#
_symmetry.space_group_name_H-M   'P 1'
#
loop_
_entity.id
_entity.type
_entity.pdbx_description
1 polymer ?
#
loop_
_entity_poly.entity_id
_entity_poly.type
_entity_poly.pdbx_seq_one_letter_code
_entity_poly.pdbx_strand_id
1 'polypeptide(L)'
;MVDYRESYLKKMDRIGSSRKDMVMKRKQSAFYHYFNEALNKEFCLINGKPSELIFQDHSQSNNKDLSDDKYVVAPNETIIDIGSYIDWRDTQWLVFTEEQKTIPTHQQLKIKIVNWKIKWLNDKKEIVSYGAYVQNQT
;
A
#
# COMPACT_ATOMS: atom_id res chain seq x y z
N MET A 1 29.84 -16.66 -41.17
CA MET A 1 29.38 -17.94 -40.65
C MET A 1 28.59 -17.72 -39.34
N VAL A 2 27.34 -18.08 -39.32
CA VAL A 2 26.51 -17.87 -38.14
C VAL A 2 26.89 -18.91 -37.06
N ASP A 3 27.31 -18.40 -35.91
CA ASP A 3 27.57 -19.30 -34.78
C ASP A 3 26.22 -19.71 -34.13
N TYR A 4 25.79 -20.94 -34.38
CA TYR A 4 24.53 -21.47 -33.88
C TYR A 4 24.50 -21.50 -32.36
N ARG A 5 25.65 -21.69 -31.70
CA ARG A 5 25.75 -21.70 -30.26
C ARG A 5 25.43 -20.31 -29.67
N GLU A 6 26.00 -19.27 -30.25
CA GLU A 6 25.74 -17.91 -29.83
C GLU A 6 24.29 -17.51 -30.05
N SER A 7 23.74 -17.87 -31.21
CA SER A 7 22.34 -17.63 -31.51
C SER A 7 21.39 -18.36 -30.54
N TYR A 8 21.75 -19.60 -30.21
CA TYR A 8 20.98 -20.40 -29.24
C TYR A 8 21.04 -19.78 -27.84
N LEU A 9 22.23 -19.37 -27.37
CA LEU A 9 22.39 -18.73 -26.07
C LEU A 9 21.64 -17.41 -25.98
N LYS A 10 21.65 -16.61 -27.03
CA LYS A 10 20.86 -15.38 -27.10
C LYS A 10 19.36 -15.64 -27.01
N LYS A 11 18.89 -16.69 -27.69
CA LYS A 11 17.49 -17.11 -27.59
C LYS A 11 17.13 -17.59 -26.20
N MET A 12 18.00 -18.36 -25.57
CA MET A 12 17.79 -18.87 -24.23
C MET A 12 17.77 -17.74 -23.20
N ASP A 13 18.70 -16.79 -23.30
CA ASP A 13 18.72 -15.61 -22.45
C ASP A 13 17.46 -14.78 -22.64
N ARG A 14 17.04 -14.59 -23.88
CA ARG A 14 15.83 -13.83 -24.19
C ARG A 14 14.58 -14.53 -23.67
N ILE A 15 14.50 -15.84 -23.78
CA ILE A 15 13.37 -16.63 -23.26
C ILE A 15 13.45 -16.71 -21.74
N GLY A 16 14.62 -16.91 -21.15
CA GLY A 16 14.82 -17.05 -19.72
C GLY A 16 14.51 -15.77 -18.95
N SER A 17 15.22 -14.68 -19.25
CA SER A 17 15.01 -13.39 -18.60
C SER A 17 13.68 -12.76 -19.00
N SER A 18 13.31 -12.83 -20.30
CA SER A 18 12.07 -12.24 -20.78
C SER A 18 10.81 -12.97 -20.30
N ARG A 19 10.91 -14.29 -20.01
CA ARG A 19 9.76 -15.04 -19.47
C ARG A 19 9.39 -14.55 -18.08
N LYS A 20 10.38 -14.36 -17.21
CA LYS A 20 10.18 -13.80 -15.89
C LYS A 20 9.62 -12.37 -15.98
N ASP A 21 10.22 -11.55 -16.85
CA ASP A 21 9.77 -10.18 -17.09
C ASP A 21 8.35 -10.14 -17.66
N MET A 22 8.02 -11.04 -18.58
CA MET A 22 6.68 -11.13 -19.15
C MET A 22 5.64 -11.51 -18.09
N VAL A 23 5.96 -12.45 -17.21
CA VAL A 23 5.07 -12.84 -16.11
C VAL A 23 4.85 -11.67 -15.17
N MET A 24 5.91 -10.94 -14.82
CA MET A 24 5.79 -9.76 -13.96
C MET A 24 4.95 -8.67 -14.62
N LYS A 25 5.17 -8.39 -15.90
CA LYS A 25 4.37 -7.41 -16.65
C LYS A 25 2.89 -7.79 -16.71
N ARG A 26 2.59 -9.08 -16.93
CA ARG A 26 1.21 -9.57 -16.93
C ARG A 26 0.57 -9.39 -15.57
N LYS A 27 1.28 -9.70 -14.49
CA LYS A 27 0.77 -9.52 -13.13
C LYS A 27 0.55 -8.06 -12.81
N GLN A 28 1.46 -7.18 -13.22
CA GLN A 28 1.29 -5.75 -13.03
C GLN A 28 0.13 -5.21 -13.84
N SER A 29 -0.02 -5.62 -15.10
CA SER A 29 -1.17 -5.23 -15.92
C SER A 29 -2.48 -5.72 -15.33
N ALA A 30 -2.53 -6.94 -14.83
CA ALA A 30 -3.71 -7.50 -14.17
C ALA A 30 -4.02 -6.70 -12.90
N PHE A 31 -3.01 -6.32 -12.12
CA PHE A 31 -3.20 -5.50 -10.95
C PHE A 31 -3.77 -4.12 -11.30
N TYR A 32 -3.20 -3.44 -12.31
CA TYR A 32 -3.70 -2.13 -12.73
C TYR A 32 -5.13 -2.18 -13.24
N HIS A 33 -5.46 -3.23 -13.99
CA HIS A 33 -6.83 -3.44 -14.43
C HIS A 33 -7.77 -3.64 -13.24
N TYR A 34 -7.39 -4.48 -12.30
CA TYR A 34 -8.13 -4.70 -11.06
C TYR A 34 -8.26 -3.40 -10.27
N PHE A 35 -7.17 -2.66 -10.11
CA PHE A 35 -7.15 -1.41 -9.35
C PHE A 35 -8.08 -0.37 -9.96
N ASN A 36 -8.04 -0.22 -11.29
CA ASN A 36 -8.85 0.77 -11.98
C ASN A 36 -10.35 0.45 -11.94
N GLU A 37 -10.72 -0.81 -11.86
CA GLU A 37 -12.11 -1.27 -11.87
C GLU A 37 -12.65 -1.68 -10.51
N ALA A 38 -11.83 -1.60 -9.46
CA ALA A 38 -12.25 -2.02 -8.13
C ALA A 38 -13.37 -1.16 -7.58
N LEU A 39 -14.43 -1.79 -7.08
CA LEU A 39 -15.57 -1.10 -6.49
C LEU A 39 -15.20 -0.39 -5.18
N ASN A 40 -14.19 -0.88 -4.49
CA ASN A 40 -13.71 -0.33 -3.22
C ASN A 40 -12.51 0.61 -3.38
N LYS A 41 -12.26 1.07 -4.61
CA LYS A 41 -11.26 2.13 -4.85
C LYS A 41 -11.91 3.47 -4.50
N GLU A 42 -11.23 4.25 -3.68
CA GLU A 42 -11.75 5.53 -3.24
C GLU A 42 -10.66 6.59 -3.21
N PHE A 43 -11.09 7.82 -3.38
CA PHE A 43 -10.23 8.99 -3.28
C PHE A 43 -9.89 9.27 -1.82
N CYS A 44 -8.64 9.61 -1.58
CA CYS A 44 -8.15 9.95 -0.24
C CYS A 44 -6.98 10.93 -0.33
N LEU A 45 -6.54 11.42 0.82
CA LEU A 45 -5.34 12.24 0.93
C LEU A 45 -4.29 11.46 1.73
N ILE A 46 -3.13 11.28 1.14
CA ILE A 46 -1.98 10.67 1.82
C ILE A 46 -1.01 11.80 2.19
N ASN A 47 -0.87 12.05 3.49
CA ASN A 47 -0.08 13.17 4.00
C ASN A 47 -0.45 14.51 3.33
N GLY A 48 -1.74 14.71 3.06
CA GLY A 48 -2.27 15.89 2.41
C GLY A 48 -2.21 15.90 0.88
N LYS A 49 -1.67 14.84 0.25
CA LYS A 49 -1.58 14.74 -1.21
C LYS A 49 -2.71 13.87 -1.76
N PRO A 50 -3.42 14.33 -2.80
CA PRO A 50 -4.50 13.54 -3.39
C PRO A 50 -4.01 12.20 -3.94
N SER A 51 -4.75 11.14 -3.66
CA SER A 51 -4.44 9.81 -4.16
C SER A 51 -5.70 8.95 -4.19
N GLU A 52 -5.58 7.79 -4.81
CA GLU A 52 -6.62 6.77 -4.82
C GLU A 52 -6.06 5.47 -4.26
N LEU A 53 -6.81 4.85 -3.37
CA LEU A 53 -6.44 3.58 -2.75
C LEU A 53 -7.64 2.64 -2.76
N ILE A 54 -7.36 1.35 -2.74
CA ILE A 54 -8.38 0.34 -2.49
C ILE A 54 -8.42 0.09 -0.99
N PHE A 55 -9.60 0.25 -0.40
CA PHE A 55 -9.82 0.00 1.03
C PHE A 55 -10.50 -1.36 1.21
N GLN A 56 -9.90 -2.21 2.02
CA GLN A 56 -10.42 -3.55 2.30
C GLN A 56 -10.69 -3.69 3.79
N ASP A 57 -11.84 -4.24 4.11
CA ASP A 57 -12.20 -4.50 5.49
C ASP A 57 -11.38 -5.66 6.04
N HIS A 58 -11.09 -5.59 7.33
CA HIS A 58 -10.40 -6.66 8.03
C HIS A 58 -11.34 -7.87 8.19
N SER A 59 -10.90 -9.04 7.77
CA SER A 59 -11.78 -10.20 7.62
C SER A 59 -11.90 -11.10 8.84
N GLN A 60 -11.36 -10.72 10.00
CA GLN A 60 -11.47 -11.54 11.21
C GLN A 60 -12.81 -11.32 11.90
N SER A 61 -13.65 -12.35 11.85
CA SER A 61 -15.04 -12.28 12.28
C SER A 61 -15.27 -12.16 13.80
N ASN A 62 -14.25 -12.40 14.62
CA ASN A 62 -14.39 -12.39 16.09
C ASN A 62 -13.72 -11.19 16.75
N ASN A 63 -13.27 -10.23 15.98
CA ASN A 63 -12.57 -9.07 16.51
C ASN A 63 -13.55 -7.91 16.70
N LYS A 64 -13.68 -7.44 17.93
CA LYS A 64 -14.53 -6.29 18.26
C LYS A 64 -14.00 -4.98 17.69
N ASP A 65 -12.73 -4.96 17.28
CA ASP A 65 -12.05 -3.77 16.76
C ASP A 65 -12.01 -3.74 15.24
N LEU A 66 -12.91 -4.48 14.58
CA LEU A 66 -12.96 -4.55 13.11
C LEU A 66 -13.11 -3.19 12.45
N SER A 67 -13.80 -2.27 13.11
CA SER A 67 -13.99 -0.92 12.58
C SER A 67 -12.72 -0.04 12.65
N ASP A 68 -11.77 -0.42 13.49
CA ASP A 68 -10.56 0.36 13.74
C ASP A 68 -9.40 -0.02 12.81
N ASP A 69 -9.50 -1.18 12.16
CA ASP A 69 -8.45 -1.71 11.29
C ASP A 69 -8.97 -1.90 9.88
N LYS A 70 -8.19 -1.49 8.89
CA LYS A 70 -8.45 -1.77 7.47
C LYS A 70 -7.16 -2.08 6.75
N TYR A 71 -7.29 -2.70 5.59
CA TYR A 71 -6.17 -2.86 4.67
C TYR A 71 -6.33 -1.88 3.52
N VAL A 72 -5.23 -1.36 3.03
CA VAL A 72 -5.21 -0.56 1.80
C VAL A 72 -4.28 -1.21 0.80
N VAL A 73 -4.67 -1.12 -0.46
CA VAL A 73 -3.88 -1.60 -1.60
C VAL A 73 -3.57 -0.41 -2.49
N ALA A 74 -2.30 -0.26 -2.83
CA ALA A 74 -1.82 0.87 -3.61
C ALA A 74 -0.87 0.40 -4.72
N PRO A 75 -0.84 1.10 -5.88
CA PRO A 75 0.20 0.86 -6.88
C PRO A 75 1.59 1.15 -6.31
N ASN A 76 2.61 0.53 -6.90
CA ASN A 76 3.99 0.73 -6.45
C ASN A 76 4.47 2.18 -6.59
N GLU A 77 3.88 2.96 -7.51
CA GLU A 77 4.22 4.36 -7.69
C GLU A 77 3.71 5.26 -6.56
N THR A 78 2.73 4.81 -5.82
CA THR A 78 2.16 5.60 -4.71
C THR A 78 3.17 5.67 -3.57
N ILE A 79 3.47 6.90 -3.14
CA ILE A 79 4.39 7.13 -2.02
C ILE A 79 3.59 7.04 -0.73
N ILE A 80 3.75 5.92 -0.04
CA ILE A 80 3.08 5.67 1.23
C ILE A 80 4.01 4.82 2.10
N ASP A 81 4.29 5.30 3.30
CA ASP A 81 5.21 4.64 4.23
C ASP A 81 4.54 4.39 5.57
N ILE A 82 5.17 3.57 6.40
CA ILE A 82 4.74 3.38 7.79
C ILE A 82 4.81 4.74 8.50
N GLY A 83 3.74 5.10 9.19
CA GLY A 83 3.59 6.40 9.83
C GLY A 83 2.94 7.47 8.98
N SER A 84 2.62 7.18 7.72
CA SER A 84 1.86 8.11 6.87
C SER A 84 0.42 8.22 7.37
N TYR A 85 -0.17 9.40 7.16
CA TYR A 85 -1.57 9.66 7.50
C TYR A 85 -2.42 9.60 6.24
N ILE A 86 -3.56 8.95 6.33
CA ILE A 86 -4.54 8.85 5.25
C ILE A 86 -5.83 9.50 5.72
N ASP A 87 -6.26 10.55 5.02
CA ASP A 87 -7.55 11.20 5.26
C ASP A 87 -8.57 10.65 4.27
N TRP A 88 -9.60 10.00 4.80
CA TRP A 88 -10.62 9.33 4.01
C TRP A 88 -11.98 9.41 4.72
N ARG A 89 -12.99 9.85 4.00
CA ARG A 89 -14.39 9.95 4.51
C ARG A 89 -14.49 10.63 5.87
N ASP A 90 -13.86 11.80 6.00
CA ASP A 90 -13.84 12.59 7.23
C ASP A 90 -13.19 11.89 8.43
N THR A 91 -12.45 10.81 8.17
CA THR A 91 -11.66 10.11 9.19
C THR A 91 -10.19 10.15 8.82
N GLN A 92 -9.34 10.14 9.82
CA GLN A 92 -7.90 10.06 9.65
C GLN A 92 -7.41 8.68 10.05
N TRP A 93 -6.58 8.09 9.22
CA TRP A 93 -6.01 6.76 9.42
C TRP A 93 -4.49 6.84 9.44
N LEU A 94 -3.86 5.97 10.20
CA LEU A 94 -2.40 5.89 10.32
C LEU A 94 -1.92 4.58 9.72
N VAL A 95 -0.92 4.65 8.84
CA VAL A 95 -0.29 3.44 8.29
C VAL A 95 0.53 2.77 9.38
N PHE A 96 0.10 1.58 9.77
CA PHE A 96 0.64 0.85 10.91
C PHE A 96 1.72 -0.13 10.49
N THR A 97 1.49 -0.89 9.43
CA THR A 97 2.46 -1.87 8.95
C THR A 97 2.29 -2.10 7.45
N GLU A 98 3.36 -2.54 6.81
CA GLU A 98 3.41 -2.84 5.39
C GLU A 98 3.70 -4.32 5.21
N GLU A 99 2.93 -4.97 4.33
CA GLU A 99 3.19 -6.35 3.97
C GLU A 99 4.33 -6.43 2.95
N GLN A 100 5.37 -7.20 3.27
CA GLN A 100 6.43 -7.49 2.31
C GLN A 100 5.98 -8.61 1.39
N LYS A 101 5.68 -8.26 0.15
CA LYS A 101 5.21 -9.23 -0.82
C LYS A 101 6.38 -9.94 -1.50
N THR A 102 6.28 -11.24 -1.63
CA THR A 102 7.25 -12.05 -2.38
C THR A 102 7.28 -11.63 -3.85
N ILE A 103 6.12 -11.32 -4.41
CA ILE A 103 6.00 -10.79 -5.77
C ILE A 103 5.46 -9.35 -5.66
N PRO A 104 6.31 -8.32 -5.82
CA PRO A 104 5.92 -6.94 -5.53
C PRO A 104 5.19 -6.27 -6.69
N THR A 105 3.97 -6.73 -7.00
CA THR A 105 3.12 -6.12 -8.03
C THR A 105 2.43 -4.87 -7.54
N HIS A 106 2.23 -4.75 -6.24
CA HIS A 106 1.55 -3.63 -5.59
C HIS A 106 1.95 -3.57 -4.12
N GLN A 107 1.52 -2.52 -3.43
CA GLN A 107 1.71 -2.37 -2.00
C GLN A 107 0.43 -2.74 -1.26
N GLN A 108 0.57 -3.44 -0.15
CA GLN A 108 -0.53 -3.72 0.76
C GLN A 108 -0.12 -3.32 2.16
N LEU A 109 -0.93 -2.48 2.78
CA LEU A 109 -0.62 -1.88 4.08
C LEU A 109 -1.80 -2.03 5.01
N LYS A 110 -1.51 -2.15 6.28
CA LYS A 110 -2.54 -2.15 7.32
C LYS A 110 -2.62 -0.77 7.94
N ILE A 111 -3.83 -0.22 8.04
CA ILE A 111 -4.09 1.09 8.62
C ILE A 111 -4.96 0.96 9.85
N LYS A 112 -4.78 1.88 10.79
CA LYS A 112 -5.60 1.98 11.99
C LYS A 112 -6.16 3.38 12.10
N ILE A 113 -7.40 3.47 12.60
CA ILE A 113 -8.05 4.77 12.77
C ILE A 113 -7.32 5.59 13.82
N VAL A 114 -7.17 6.89 13.56
CA VAL A 114 -6.64 7.82 14.55
C VAL A 114 -7.74 8.14 15.54
N ASN A 115 -7.56 7.74 16.79
CA ASN A 115 -8.53 7.93 17.86
C ASN A 115 -8.04 8.86 18.97
N TRP A 116 -6.82 9.35 18.88
CA TRP A 116 -6.22 10.22 19.86
C TRP A 116 -5.28 11.22 19.21
N LYS A 117 -5.16 12.41 19.80
CA LYS A 117 -4.18 13.40 19.36
C LYS A 117 -3.20 13.66 20.48
N ILE A 118 -1.92 13.46 20.19
CA ILE A 118 -0.82 13.76 21.09
C ILE A 118 -0.43 15.22 20.84
N LYS A 119 -0.44 16.04 21.90
CA LYS A 119 -0.09 17.45 21.81
C LYS A 119 1.10 17.75 22.72
N TRP A 120 2.02 18.55 22.21
CA TRP A 120 3.15 19.03 23.02
C TRP A 120 3.58 20.41 22.54
N LEU A 121 4.41 21.07 23.37
CA LEU A 121 5.03 22.32 23.00
C LEU A 121 6.38 22.07 22.37
N ASN A 122 6.63 22.68 21.21
CA ASN A 122 7.93 22.63 20.57
C ASN A 122 8.87 23.72 21.14
N ASP A 123 10.11 23.78 20.64
CA ASP A 123 11.11 24.75 21.09
C ASP A 123 10.67 26.21 20.87
N LYS A 124 9.76 26.44 19.95
CA LYS A 124 9.19 27.78 19.65
C LYS A 124 7.95 28.10 20.47
N LYS A 125 7.60 27.25 21.44
CA LYS A 125 6.41 27.35 22.29
C LYS A 125 5.10 27.28 21.49
N GLU A 126 5.13 26.64 20.33
CA GLU A 126 3.93 26.36 19.55
C GLU A 126 3.36 25.01 19.94
N ILE A 127 2.03 24.89 19.93
CA ILE A 127 1.35 23.62 20.19
C ILE A 127 1.44 22.76 18.92
N VAL A 128 2.09 21.62 19.02
CA VAL A 128 2.17 20.63 17.94
C VAL A 128 1.27 19.45 18.31
N SER A 129 0.45 19.01 17.37
CA SER A 129 -0.43 17.86 17.58
C SER A 129 -0.25 16.83 16.48
N TYR A 130 -0.20 15.55 16.88
CA TYR A 130 -0.16 14.42 15.96
C TYR A 130 -1.26 13.43 16.29
N GLY A 131 -1.89 12.90 15.24
CA GLY A 131 -2.84 11.81 15.38
C GLY A 131 -2.13 10.51 15.75
N ALA A 132 -2.77 9.72 16.58
CA ALA A 132 -2.23 8.43 17.02
C ALA A 132 -3.36 7.43 17.21
N TYR A 133 -3.01 6.14 17.16
CA TYR A 133 -3.89 5.07 17.56
C TYR A 133 -3.53 4.63 18.96
N VAL A 134 -4.52 4.63 19.85
CA VAL A 134 -4.33 4.19 21.23
C VAL A 134 -5.24 2.98 21.43
N GLN A 135 -4.64 1.84 21.76
CA GLN A 135 -5.36 0.61 22.04
C GLN A 135 -5.80 0.60 23.50
N ASN A 136 -7.10 0.41 23.71
CA ASN A 136 -7.67 0.27 25.05
C ASN A 136 -7.40 -1.14 25.57
N GLN A 137 -6.55 -1.26 26.58
CA GLN A 137 -6.32 -2.52 27.27
C GLN A 137 -7.23 -2.57 28.50
N THR A 138 -8.33 -3.25 28.35
CA THR A 138 -9.18 -3.61 29.48
C THR A 138 -9.17 -5.11 29.70
#